data_9f89c4d42fb08885358962ca1bb32d65
#
_entry.id   9f89c4d42fb08885358962ca1bb32d65
#
_cell.length_a   1.000
_cell.length_b   1.000
_cell.length_c   1.000
_cell.angle_alpha   90.00
_cell.angle_beta   90.00
_cell.angle_gamma   90.00
#
_symmetry.space_group_name_H-M   'P 1'
#
loop_
_entity.id
_entity.type
_entity.pdbx_description
1 polymer ?
#
loop_
_entity_poly.entity_id
_entity_poly.type
_entity_poly.pdbx_seq_one_letter_code
_entity_poly.pdbx_strand_id
1 'polypeptide(L)'
;MTETLALPATSVPVIAEADVVVAGGGAAGIAAAAAAARCGAQVLLLERYGSLGGMATGGLVILLLTMDDGAGRQMVGGICQEMVDRMQARGAVYYPPREEWANPDEALVERDRRWGLVWGKPPHRVRYNVAYDPEEFRFAANELLAEAGVRIRFHTWAAQLVVEDDTVTHVVCQSKAGREAIRCRMLIDCSGDGDLFASAGEPFDKDPCVPWLWFRMGGVESPDDAITAAAGKFFPSLGGRFFHTIGDGRTLMPWGASDAVRRRIDSTDPEELTWAEIECRRLVMKEVDRLRTEVPGFKNAYVNDIAWQLGIYESRRLRGRHLLVKNERNQAFDDTIACTGNWTRYGEVYRIPYRALLPERTKNLIVAGRCISVDRVVHKSTKEIPPCMATGQAAGVAAALALEKGAYAAGIDVAALQKRLRDQGAILT
;
A
#
# COMPACT_ATOMS: atom_id res chain seq x y z
N MET A 1 -28.29 -24.39 4.29
CA MET A 1 -27.93 -24.52 2.85
C MET A 1 -28.23 -23.18 2.23
N THR A 2 -27.27 -22.54 1.60
CA THR A 2 -27.50 -21.27 0.90
C THR A 2 -28.27 -21.56 -0.39
N GLU A 3 -29.41 -20.92 -0.59
CA GLU A 3 -30.15 -20.98 -1.83
C GLU A 3 -29.29 -20.42 -2.98
N THR A 4 -29.28 -21.08 -4.12
CA THR A 4 -28.53 -20.67 -5.31
C THR A 4 -29.47 -20.24 -6.42
N LEU A 5 -29.24 -19.07 -7.00
CA LEU A 5 -29.94 -18.59 -8.17
C LEU A 5 -29.08 -18.78 -9.41
N ALA A 6 -29.56 -19.54 -10.38
CA ALA A 6 -28.92 -19.64 -11.69
C ALA A 6 -29.26 -18.38 -12.52
N LEU A 7 -28.23 -17.65 -12.94
CA LEU A 7 -28.41 -16.55 -13.90
C LEU A 7 -28.40 -17.08 -15.34
N PRO A 8 -29.20 -16.51 -16.24
CA PRO A 8 -29.11 -16.84 -17.66
C PRO A 8 -27.70 -16.55 -18.19
N ALA A 9 -27.27 -17.35 -19.17
CA ALA A 9 -26.02 -17.05 -19.88
C ALA A 9 -26.14 -15.65 -20.53
N THR A 10 -25.19 -14.78 -20.22
CA THR A 10 -25.18 -13.39 -20.71
C THR A 10 -23.87 -13.12 -21.45
N SER A 11 -23.96 -12.42 -22.58
CA SER A 11 -22.78 -11.86 -23.25
C SER A 11 -22.38 -10.56 -22.56
N VAL A 12 -21.09 -10.38 -22.37
CA VAL A 12 -20.51 -9.19 -21.76
C VAL A 12 -19.77 -8.41 -22.84
N PRO A 13 -20.03 -7.10 -23.05
CA PRO A 13 -19.36 -6.32 -24.08
C PRO A 13 -17.86 -6.14 -23.74
N VAL A 14 -16.99 -6.37 -24.71
CA VAL A 14 -15.57 -6.04 -24.62
C VAL A 14 -15.40 -4.58 -25.03
N ILE A 15 -15.10 -3.72 -24.05
CA ILE A 15 -15.11 -2.25 -24.22
C ILE A 15 -13.73 -1.65 -24.46
N ALA A 16 -12.69 -2.39 -24.15
CA ALA A 16 -11.32 -1.94 -24.29
C ALA A 16 -10.35 -3.11 -24.43
N GLU A 17 -9.19 -2.79 -24.95
CA GLU A 17 -8.00 -3.64 -24.98
C GLU A 17 -6.81 -2.84 -24.42
N ALA A 18 -5.91 -3.52 -23.72
CA ALA A 18 -4.65 -2.97 -23.23
C ALA A 18 -3.55 -4.04 -23.25
N ASP A 19 -2.31 -3.63 -23.42
CA ASP A 19 -1.16 -4.53 -23.27
C ASP A 19 -1.08 -5.01 -21.83
N VAL A 20 -1.19 -4.08 -20.87
CA VAL A 20 -1.17 -4.35 -19.44
C VAL A 20 -2.43 -3.77 -18.79
N VAL A 21 -3.19 -4.61 -18.10
CA VAL A 21 -4.22 -4.15 -17.17
C VAL A 21 -3.65 -4.20 -15.75
N VAL A 22 -3.75 -3.07 -15.02
CA VAL A 22 -3.40 -2.99 -13.60
C VAL A 22 -4.69 -2.87 -12.80
N ALA A 23 -4.95 -3.81 -11.91
CA ALA A 23 -6.16 -3.82 -11.10
C ALA A 23 -5.87 -3.32 -9.67
N GLY A 24 -6.40 -2.16 -9.35
CA GLY A 24 -6.21 -1.42 -8.11
C GLY A 24 -5.26 -0.22 -8.27
N GLY A 25 -5.76 0.97 -7.94
CA GLY A 25 -5.03 2.25 -7.98
C GLY A 25 -4.37 2.63 -6.65
N GLY A 26 -4.06 1.64 -5.79
CA GLY A 26 -3.28 1.84 -4.57
C GLY A 26 -1.79 2.08 -4.87
N ALA A 27 -0.98 2.16 -3.82
CA ALA A 27 0.46 2.44 -3.93
C ALA A 27 1.19 1.53 -4.93
N ALA A 28 0.92 0.21 -4.89
CA ALA A 28 1.51 -0.75 -5.82
C ALA A 28 1.04 -0.51 -7.26
N GLY A 29 -0.27 -0.28 -7.46
CA GLY A 29 -0.83 -0.10 -8.80
C GLY A 29 -0.39 1.18 -9.48
N ILE A 30 -0.22 2.27 -8.74
CA ILE A 30 0.36 3.52 -9.25
C ILE A 30 1.76 3.25 -9.81
N ALA A 31 2.61 2.60 -9.01
CA ALA A 31 3.98 2.30 -9.42
C ALA A 31 4.04 1.29 -10.58
N ALA A 32 3.17 0.27 -10.57
CA ALA A 32 3.10 -0.72 -11.64
C ALA A 32 2.67 -0.10 -12.98
N ALA A 33 1.63 0.73 -12.94
CA ALA A 33 1.11 1.36 -14.15
C ALA A 33 2.12 2.34 -14.76
N ALA A 34 2.71 3.22 -13.92
CA ALA A 34 3.73 4.16 -14.38
C ALA A 34 4.95 3.43 -14.97
N ALA A 35 5.46 2.37 -14.28
CA ALA A 35 6.62 1.63 -14.73
C ALA A 35 6.38 0.88 -16.04
N ALA A 36 5.23 0.23 -16.20
CA ALA A 36 4.87 -0.47 -17.42
C ALA A 36 4.74 0.50 -18.61
N ALA A 37 4.06 1.64 -18.39
CA ALA A 37 3.86 2.65 -19.43
C ALA A 37 5.19 3.32 -19.85
N ARG A 38 6.07 3.62 -18.89
CA ARG A 38 7.42 4.14 -19.16
C ARG A 38 8.29 3.14 -19.93
N CYS A 39 7.98 1.86 -19.89
CA CYS A 39 8.59 0.82 -20.72
C CYS A 39 7.88 0.64 -22.09
N GLY A 40 6.93 1.51 -22.45
CA GLY A 40 6.28 1.52 -23.76
C GLY A 40 5.01 0.68 -23.87
N ALA A 41 4.52 0.06 -22.80
CA ALA A 41 3.27 -0.69 -22.82
C ALA A 41 2.04 0.23 -22.81
N GLN A 42 0.96 -0.15 -23.51
CA GLN A 42 -0.35 0.48 -23.37
C GLN A 42 -1.02 -0.01 -22.08
N VAL A 43 -1.13 0.87 -21.09
CA VAL A 43 -1.60 0.52 -19.75
C VAL A 43 -3.00 1.06 -19.50
N LEU A 44 -3.87 0.20 -18.95
CA LEU A 44 -5.15 0.57 -18.37
C LEU A 44 -5.17 0.22 -16.87
N LEU A 45 -5.27 1.24 -16.02
CA LEU A 45 -5.42 1.08 -14.58
C LEU A 45 -6.89 1.15 -14.20
N LEU A 46 -7.36 0.16 -13.45
CA LEU A 46 -8.72 0.06 -12.94
C LEU A 46 -8.74 0.34 -11.43
N GLU A 47 -9.60 1.23 -10.98
CA GLU A 47 -9.78 1.52 -9.57
C GLU A 47 -11.27 1.58 -9.21
N ARG A 48 -11.66 0.87 -8.14
CA ARG A 48 -13.06 0.80 -7.68
C ARG A 48 -13.57 2.11 -7.08
N TYR A 49 -12.68 2.91 -6.53
CA TYR A 49 -12.99 4.22 -5.97
C TYR A 49 -12.78 5.35 -6.99
N GLY A 50 -13.09 6.57 -6.60
CA GLY A 50 -12.91 7.78 -7.41
C GLY A 50 -11.55 8.45 -7.24
N SER A 51 -10.57 7.79 -6.64
CA SER A 51 -9.25 8.38 -6.39
C SER A 51 -8.13 7.34 -6.27
N LEU A 52 -6.91 7.77 -6.54
CA LEU A 52 -5.70 6.98 -6.38
C LEU A 52 -5.18 6.98 -4.94
N GLY A 53 -4.28 6.05 -4.65
CA GLY A 53 -3.49 5.95 -3.42
C GLY A 53 -3.91 4.81 -2.49
N GLY A 54 -5.15 4.33 -2.56
CA GLY A 54 -5.62 3.28 -1.66
C GLY A 54 -5.40 3.64 -0.18
N MET A 55 -4.68 2.80 0.56
CA MET A 55 -4.40 3.07 1.98
C MET A 55 -3.54 4.32 2.21
N ALA A 56 -2.69 4.70 1.25
CA ALA A 56 -1.85 5.91 1.34
C ALA A 56 -2.66 7.22 1.33
N THR A 57 -3.89 7.20 0.85
CA THR A 57 -4.79 8.37 0.78
C THR A 57 -6.13 8.10 1.46
N GLY A 58 -6.91 7.16 0.95
CA GLY A 58 -8.23 6.81 1.48
C GLY A 58 -8.20 6.23 2.89
N GLY A 59 -7.16 5.48 3.23
CA GLY A 59 -6.93 4.94 4.55
C GLY A 59 -6.21 5.88 5.52
N LEU A 60 -5.78 7.06 5.06
CA LEU A 60 -4.97 8.04 5.81
C LEU A 60 -3.69 7.45 6.43
N VAL A 61 -3.14 6.36 5.87
CA VAL A 61 -1.82 5.84 6.27
C VAL A 61 -0.76 6.75 5.65
N ILE A 62 -0.63 7.96 6.19
CA ILE A 62 0.17 9.05 5.64
C ILE A 62 1.61 9.06 6.18
N LEU A 63 2.16 7.87 6.37
CA LEU A 63 3.53 7.64 6.81
C LEU A 63 4.16 6.59 5.88
N LEU A 64 5.27 6.94 5.22
CA LEU A 64 6.08 5.96 4.49
C LEU A 64 7.04 5.28 5.46
N LEU A 65 6.73 4.05 5.83
CA LEU A 65 7.50 3.21 6.76
C LEU A 65 7.90 1.90 6.04
N THR A 66 9.16 1.65 5.71
CA THR A 66 10.33 2.50 5.87
C THR A 66 11.08 2.62 4.54
N MET A 67 11.76 3.75 4.33
CA MET A 67 12.60 3.98 3.14
C MET A 67 14.03 3.46 3.34
N ASP A 68 14.43 3.14 4.58
CA ASP A 68 15.79 2.75 4.97
C ASP A 68 15.84 1.41 5.75
N ASP A 69 17.08 0.95 6.04
CA ASP A 69 17.33 -0.23 6.87
C ASP A 69 17.43 0.09 8.38
N GLY A 70 17.30 1.35 8.77
CA GLY A 70 17.50 1.81 10.13
C GLY A 70 18.98 1.86 10.57
N ALA A 71 19.91 1.64 9.64
CA ALA A 71 21.35 1.81 9.83
C ALA A 71 21.93 2.91 8.93
N GLY A 72 21.06 3.76 8.36
CA GLY A 72 21.46 4.90 7.52
C GLY A 72 21.54 4.60 6.03
N ARG A 73 21.18 3.39 5.60
CA ARG A 73 21.16 3.03 4.18
C ARG A 73 19.75 3.05 3.63
N GLN A 74 19.53 3.82 2.58
CA GLN A 74 18.27 3.81 1.85
C GLN A 74 18.03 2.45 1.18
N MET A 75 16.81 1.91 1.31
CA MET A 75 16.41 0.61 0.79
C MET A 75 15.35 0.70 -0.30
N VAL A 76 14.58 1.77 -0.34
CA VAL A 76 13.53 2.00 -1.34
C VAL A 76 13.83 3.28 -2.10
N GLY A 77 13.86 3.17 -3.43
CA GLY A 77 14.08 4.26 -4.38
C GLY A 77 13.03 4.25 -5.49
N GLY A 78 13.45 4.63 -6.70
CA GLY A 78 12.61 4.59 -7.89
C GLY A 78 11.35 5.44 -7.76
N ILE A 79 10.22 4.90 -8.22
CA ILE A 79 8.94 5.63 -8.23
C ILE A 79 8.51 6.06 -6.82
N CYS A 80 8.82 5.29 -5.78
CA CYS A 80 8.50 5.70 -4.41
C CYS A 80 9.25 6.97 -4.01
N GLN A 81 10.55 7.06 -4.32
CA GLN A 81 11.33 8.27 -4.08
C GLN A 81 10.83 9.42 -4.94
N GLU A 82 10.52 9.20 -6.20
CA GLU A 82 9.94 10.21 -7.08
C GLU A 82 8.66 10.81 -6.50
N MET A 83 7.79 10.00 -5.90
CA MET A 83 6.59 10.49 -5.22
C MET A 83 6.93 11.39 -4.04
N VAL A 84 7.95 11.03 -3.24
CA VAL A 84 8.44 11.89 -2.14
C VAL A 84 8.94 13.22 -2.68
N ASP A 85 9.76 13.18 -3.74
CA ASP A 85 10.35 14.39 -4.34
C ASP A 85 9.28 15.33 -4.91
N ARG A 86 8.25 14.77 -5.57
CA ARG A 86 7.09 15.55 -6.09
C ARG A 86 6.33 16.26 -4.97
N MET A 87 6.05 15.55 -3.88
CA MET A 87 5.38 16.14 -2.71
C MET A 87 6.28 17.13 -1.97
N GLN A 88 7.59 16.88 -1.90
CA GLN A 88 8.55 17.80 -1.30
C GLN A 88 8.62 19.13 -2.05
N ALA A 89 8.61 19.10 -3.39
CA ALA A 89 8.59 20.31 -4.22
C ALA A 89 7.38 21.21 -3.94
N ARG A 90 6.34 20.67 -3.30
CA ARG A 90 5.12 21.37 -2.92
C ARG A 90 5.02 21.64 -1.40
N GLY A 91 6.08 21.35 -0.64
CA GLY A 91 6.10 21.54 0.82
C GLY A 91 5.19 20.60 1.60
N ALA A 92 4.83 19.45 1.04
CA ALA A 92 3.81 18.55 1.57
C ALA A 92 4.37 17.30 2.26
N VAL A 93 5.63 17.32 2.65
CA VAL A 93 6.30 16.23 3.37
C VAL A 93 7.12 16.74 4.54
N TYR A 94 7.30 15.85 5.53
CA TYR A 94 8.31 15.98 6.56
C TYR A 94 9.11 14.68 6.67
N TYR A 95 10.43 14.78 6.67
CA TYR A 95 11.35 13.68 6.95
C TYR A 95 12.71 14.24 7.43
N PRO A 96 13.51 13.45 8.19
CA PRO A 96 14.81 13.91 8.67
C PRO A 96 15.81 14.05 7.51
N PRO A 97 16.69 15.05 7.55
CA PRO A 97 17.75 15.22 6.56
C PRO A 97 18.71 14.02 6.59
N ARG A 98 19.35 13.76 5.45
CA ARG A 98 20.16 12.54 5.25
C ARG A 98 21.32 12.40 6.23
N GLU A 99 21.94 13.49 6.62
CA GLU A 99 23.05 13.55 7.57
C GLU A 99 22.67 13.12 8.99
N GLU A 100 21.39 13.09 9.30
CA GLU A 100 20.87 12.64 10.59
C GLU A 100 20.50 11.16 10.61
N TRP A 101 20.45 10.48 9.48
CA TRP A 101 20.03 9.08 9.43
C TRP A 101 20.95 8.19 10.25
N ALA A 102 20.37 7.25 10.98
CA ALA A 102 20.99 6.38 11.96
C ALA A 102 21.56 7.09 13.20
N ASN A 103 21.37 8.40 13.35
CA ASN A 103 21.79 9.12 14.54
C ASN A 103 20.99 8.66 15.77
N PRO A 104 21.66 8.29 16.89
CA PRO A 104 20.99 7.87 18.12
C PRO A 104 20.65 9.03 19.07
N ASP A 105 20.90 10.29 18.70
CA ASP A 105 20.61 11.46 19.55
C ASP A 105 19.13 11.48 19.95
N GLU A 106 18.87 11.53 21.27
CA GLU A 106 17.53 11.41 21.81
C GLU A 106 16.62 12.60 21.42
N ALA A 107 17.18 13.81 21.26
CA ALA A 107 16.39 14.97 20.86
C ALA A 107 15.92 14.86 19.40
N LEU A 108 16.79 14.39 18.51
CA LEU A 108 16.43 14.13 17.12
C LEU A 108 15.43 12.98 17.01
N VAL A 109 15.65 11.90 17.76
CA VAL A 109 14.75 10.75 17.83
C VAL A 109 13.36 11.18 18.36
N GLU A 110 13.29 12.02 19.40
CA GLU A 110 12.01 12.51 19.95
C GLU A 110 11.31 13.47 18.99
N ARG A 111 12.04 14.36 18.31
CA ARG A 111 11.51 15.20 17.26
C ARG A 111 10.77 14.37 16.19
N ASP A 112 11.43 13.33 15.67
CA ASP A 112 10.88 12.49 14.60
C ASP A 112 9.79 11.55 15.12
N ARG A 113 9.85 11.15 16.40
CA ARG A 113 8.78 10.37 17.04
C ARG A 113 7.47 11.15 17.11
N ARG A 114 7.52 12.47 17.31
CA ARG A 114 6.35 13.34 17.29
C ARG A 114 5.65 13.39 15.93
N TRP A 115 6.38 13.08 14.85
CA TRP A 115 5.85 12.92 13.49
C TRP A 115 5.45 11.49 13.15
N GLY A 116 5.57 10.55 14.09
CA GLY A 116 5.28 9.14 13.82
C GLY A 116 6.33 8.43 12.98
N LEU A 117 7.56 8.93 12.95
CA LEU A 117 8.62 8.38 12.11
C LEU A 117 9.56 7.42 12.85
N VAL A 118 9.41 7.27 14.19
CA VAL A 118 10.24 6.37 15.01
C VAL A 118 9.37 5.31 15.66
N TRP A 119 9.65 4.06 15.35
CA TRP A 119 8.90 2.88 15.79
C TRP A 119 9.81 1.76 16.30
N GLY A 120 9.18 0.77 16.95
CA GLY A 120 9.85 -0.44 17.39
C GLY A 120 10.41 -0.37 18.80
N LYS A 121 11.37 -1.26 19.09
CA LYS A 121 12.02 -1.34 20.39
C LYS A 121 13.35 -0.58 20.39
N PRO A 122 13.72 0.03 21.53
CA PRO A 122 15.02 0.68 21.67
C PRO A 122 16.20 -0.31 21.46
N PRO A 123 17.40 0.16 21.14
CA PRO A 123 17.77 1.57 20.99
C PRO A 123 17.21 2.18 19.70
N HIS A 124 16.60 3.36 19.83
CA HIS A 124 16.06 4.08 18.67
C HIS A 124 17.13 4.88 17.96
N ARG A 125 16.89 5.15 16.69
CA ARG A 125 17.73 5.99 15.82
C ARG A 125 16.83 6.73 14.86
N VAL A 126 17.29 7.87 14.36
CA VAL A 126 16.66 8.58 13.25
C VAL A 126 16.59 7.67 12.02
N ARG A 127 15.45 7.64 11.36
CA ARG A 127 15.20 6.81 10.17
C ARG A 127 14.71 7.65 9.00
N TYR A 128 15.05 7.22 7.79
CA TYR A 128 14.40 7.76 6.62
C TYR A 128 12.98 7.19 6.50
N ASN A 129 12.07 7.84 7.21
CA ASN A 129 10.63 7.69 7.12
C ASN A 129 10.03 9.04 6.72
N VAL A 130 8.85 9.05 6.09
CA VAL A 130 8.27 10.29 5.55
C VAL A 130 6.83 10.42 6.03
N ALA A 131 6.49 11.55 6.63
CA ALA A 131 5.10 11.99 6.83
C ALA A 131 4.70 12.89 5.67
N TYR A 132 3.48 12.78 5.17
CA TYR A 132 3.03 13.53 4.00
C TYR A 132 1.54 13.90 4.05
N ASP A 133 1.15 14.85 3.20
CA ASP A 133 -0.27 15.19 3.00
C ASP A 133 -0.93 14.24 1.99
N PRO A 134 -2.09 13.63 2.32
CA PRO A 134 -2.75 12.65 1.44
C PRO A 134 -3.30 13.25 0.14
N GLU A 135 -3.71 14.54 0.14
CA GLU A 135 -4.20 15.18 -1.09
C GLU A 135 -3.06 15.45 -2.06
N GLU A 136 -1.90 15.87 -1.54
CA GLU A 136 -0.71 16.06 -2.36
C GLU A 136 -0.16 14.74 -2.91
N PHE A 137 -0.25 13.64 -2.15
CA PHE A 137 0.05 12.32 -2.67
C PHE A 137 -0.90 11.93 -3.81
N ARG A 138 -2.20 12.18 -3.65
CA ARG A 138 -3.22 11.91 -4.67
C ARG A 138 -2.98 12.71 -5.94
N PHE A 139 -2.69 14.00 -5.79
CA PHE A 139 -2.33 14.87 -6.91
C PHE A 139 -1.06 14.39 -7.61
N ALA A 140 0.02 14.14 -6.88
CA ALA A 140 1.28 13.64 -7.45
C ALA A 140 1.10 12.32 -8.20
N ALA A 141 0.24 11.43 -7.69
CA ALA A 141 -0.08 10.17 -8.36
C ALA A 141 -0.83 10.38 -9.69
N ASN A 142 -1.79 11.31 -9.73
CA ASN A 142 -2.51 11.66 -10.96
C ASN A 142 -1.56 12.21 -12.01
N GLU A 143 -0.69 13.15 -11.63
CA GLU A 143 0.28 13.75 -12.55
C GLU A 143 1.28 12.72 -13.06
N LEU A 144 1.81 11.87 -12.17
CA LEU A 144 2.74 10.79 -12.53
C LEU A 144 2.14 9.86 -13.61
N LEU A 145 0.88 9.45 -13.43
CA LEU A 145 0.22 8.55 -14.37
C LEU A 145 -0.17 9.25 -15.66
N ALA A 146 -0.58 10.50 -15.61
CA ALA A 146 -0.88 11.31 -16.78
C ALA A 146 0.38 11.52 -17.64
N GLU A 147 1.50 11.90 -17.03
CA GLU A 147 2.80 12.07 -17.69
C GLU A 147 3.29 10.75 -18.32
N ALA A 148 3.03 9.61 -17.68
CA ALA A 148 3.36 8.29 -18.20
C ALA A 148 2.42 7.82 -19.32
N GLY A 149 1.32 8.54 -19.59
CA GLY A 149 0.33 8.15 -20.60
C GLY A 149 -0.57 6.98 -20.19
N VAL A 150 -0.75 6.75 -18.89
CA VAL A 150 -1.61 5.69 -18.37
C VAL A 150 -3.07 6.09 -18.53
N ARG A 151 -3.87 5.20 -19.09
CA ARG A 151 -5.34 5.35 -19.07
C ARG A 151 -5.86 4.88 -17.71
N ILE A 152 -6.64 5.73 -17.04
CA ILE A 152 -7.24 5.42 -15.73
C ILE A 152 -8.75 5.26 -15.91
N ARG A 153 -9.32 4.26 -15.23
CA ARG A 153 -10.76 4.06 -15.14
C ARG A 153 -11.16 3.91 -13.68
N PHE A 154 -11.66 4.99 -13.11
CA PHE A 154 -12.25 5.01 -11.77
C PHE A 154 -13.65 4.37 -11.73
N HIS A 155 -14.17 4.14 -10.53
CA HIS A 155 -15.49 3.58 -10.28
C HIS A 155 -15.72 2.25 -11.02
N THR A 156 -14.65 1.49 -11.20
CA THR A 156 -14.64 0.24 -11.96
C THR A 156 -14.00 -0.86 -11.14
N TRP A 157 -14.79 -1.81 -10.71
CA TRP A 157 -14.29 -2.96 -9.95
C TRP A 157 -13.91 -4.08 -10.92
N ALA A 158 -12.64 -4.49 -10.90
CA ALA A 158 -12.18 -5.72 -11.53
C ALA A 158 -12.72 -6.89 -10.70
N ALA A 159 -13.75 -7.58 -11.20
CA ALA A 159 -14.56 -8.50 -10.39
C ALA A 159 -14.24 -9.97 -10.66
N GLN A 160 -13.89 -10.32 -11.91
CA GLN A 160 -13.70 -11.72 -12.33
C GLN A 160 -12.72 -11.79 -13.49
N LEU A 161 -12.04 -12.93 -13.63
CA LEU A 161 -11.15 -13.21 -14.75
C LEU A 161 -11.76 -14.26 -15.69
N VAL A 162 -11.52 -14.11 -16.98
CA VAL A 162 -11.66 -15.17 -17.97
C VAL A 162 -10.29 -15.75 -18.21
N VAL A 163 -10.13 -17.03 -17.85
CA VAL A 163 -8.84 -17.76 -17.95
C VAL A 163 -9.01 -18.92 -18.93
N GLU A 164 -8.14 -18.98 -19.92
CA GLU A 164 -8.07 -20.04 -20.95
C GLU A 164 -6.64 -20.56 -20.98
N ASP A 165 -6.45 -21.87 -20.83
CA ASP A 165 -5.13 -22.51 -20.80
C ASP A 165 -4.11 -21.85 -19.86
N ASP A 166 -4.53 -21.56 -18.62
CA ASP A 166 -3.77 -20.82 -17.59
C ASP A 166 -3.37 -19.39 -17.99
N THR A 167 -4.04 -18.81 -18.96
CA THR A 167 -3.79 -17.45 -19.44
C THR A 167 -5.03 -16.60 -19.26
N VAL A 168 -4.90 -15.45 -18.59
CA VAL A 168 -5.98 -14.45 -18.48
C VAL A 168 -6.17 -13.81 -19.84
N THR A 169 -7.36 -13.94 -20.42
CA THR A 169 -7.70 -13.31 -21.69
C THR A 169 -8.46 -12.01 -21.48
N HIS A 170 -9.33 -11.96 -20.45
CA HIS A 170 -10.16 -10.79 -20.14
C HIS A 170 -10.31 -10.58 -18.62
N VAL A 171 -10.38 -9.31 -18.25
CA VAL A 171 -10.84 -8.87 -16.92
C VAL A 171 -12.30 -8.42 -17.04
N VAL A 172 -13.20 -9.11 -16.35
CA VAL A 172 -14.59 -8.70 -16.25
C VAL A 172 -14.75 -7.69 -15.12
N CYS A 173 -15.28 -6.53 -15.45
CA CYS A 173 -15.44 -5.41 -14.55
C CYS A 173 -16.92 -5.18 -14.23
N GLN A 174 -17.20 -4.66 -13.04
CA GLN A 174 -18.49 -4.12 -12.65
C GLN A 174 -18.37 -2.61 -12.47
N SER A 175 -19.21 -1.87 -13.15
CA SER A 175 -19.34 -0.43 -13.01
C SER A 175 -20.83 -0.02 -12.97
N LYS A 176 -21.12 1.29 -12.92
CA LYS A 176 -22.49 1.78 -13.07
C LYS A 176 -23.06 1.54 -14.46
N ALA A 177 -22.22 1.30 -15.46
CA ALA A 177 -22.67 0.93 -16.83
C ALA A 177 -23.05 -0.57 -16.94
N GLY A 178 -22.87 -1.34 -15.86
CA GLY A 178 -23.12 -2.78 -15.83
C GLY A 178 -21.81 -3.59 -15.89
N ARG A 179 -21.94 -4.84 -16.38
CA ARG A 179 -20.78 -5.72 -16.62
C ARG A 179 -20.15 -5.41 -17.97
N GLU A 180 -18.82 -5.26 -17.95
CA GLU A 180 -18.01 -4.98 -19.12
C GLU A 180 -16.73 -5.82 -19.05
N ALA A 181 -16.13 -6.15 -20.18
CA ALA A 181 -14.88 -6.89 -20.24
C ALA A 181 -13.78 -6.04 -20.88
N ILE A 182 -12.56 -6.26 -20.42
CA ILE A 182 -11.35 -5.63 -20.94
C ILE A 182 -10.39 -6.74 -21.33
N ARG A 183 -9.97 -6.76 -22.59
CA ARG A 183 -8.97 -7.69 -23.07
C ARG A 183 -7.58 -7.24 -22.60
N CYS A 184 -6.76 -8.19 -22.14
CA CYS A 184 -5.40 -7.89 -21.72
C CYS A 184 -4.42 -8.98 -22.17
N ARG A 185 -3.18 -8.59 -22.41
CA ARG A 185 -2.06 -9.51 -22.65
C ARG A 185 -1.34 -9.87 -21.37
N MET A 186 -1.20 -8.89 -20.46
CA MET A 186 -0.66 -9.06 -19.11
C MET A 186 -1.61 -8.44 -18.08
N LEU A 187 -1.73 -9.07 -16.92
CA LEU A 187 -2.49 -8.58 -15.78
C LEU A 187 -1.59 -8.40 -14.58
N ILE A 188 -1.71 -7.26 -13.88
CA ILE A 188 -1.06 -7.05 -12.58
C ILE A 188 -2.15 -6.89 -11.52
N ASP A 189 -2.19 -7.83 -10.57
CA ASP A 189 -3.09 -7.75 -9.41
C ASP A 189 -2.47 -6.88 -8.31
N CYS A 190 -2.96 -5.65 -8.20
CA CYS A 190 -2.66 -4.67 -7.17
C CYS A 190 -3.89 -4.37 -6.30
N SER A 191 -4.89 -5.27 -6.25
CA SER A 191 -6.15 -5.08 -5.52
C SER A 191 -5.97 -4.93 -4.01
N GLY A 192 -4.81 -5.33 -3.48
CA GLY A 192 -4.46 -5.30 -2.06
C GLY A 192 -5.03 -6.48 -1.27
N ASP A 193 -6.17 -7.01 -1.69
CA ASP A 193 -6.86 -8.15 -1.06
C ASP A 193 -6.75 -9.45 -1.88
N GLY A 194 -6.04 -9.40 -3.03
CA GLY A 194 -5.81 -10.56 -3.87
C GLY A 194 -7.08 -11.07 -4.55
N ASP A 195 -7.96 -10.17 -4.94
CA ASP A 195 -9.26 -10.53 -5.50
C ASP A 195 -9.12 -11.27 -6.83
N LEU A 196 -8.13 -10.88 -7.65
CA LEU A 196 -8.00 -11.44 -8.98
C LEU A 196 -7.24 -12.76 -9.01
N PHE A 197 -6.14 -12.90 -8.30
CA PHE A 197 -5.48 -14.20 -8.25
C PHE A 197 -6.36 -15.25 -7.57
N ALA A 198 -7.18 -14.86 -6.57
CA ALA A 198 -8.17 -15.75 -5.97
C ALA A 198 -9.26 -16.15 -6.99
N SER A 199 -9.72 -15.19 -7.82
CA SER A 199 -10.67 -15.46 -8.92
C SER A 199 -10.08 -16.38 -10.00
N ALA A 200 -8.76 -16.32 -10.23
CA ALA A 200 -8.04 -17.26 -11.12
C ALA A 200 -7.87 -18.66 -10.48
N GLY A 201 -8.26 -18.84 -9.22
CA GLY A 201 -8.11 -20.09 -8.50
C GLY A 201 -6.69 -20.36 -7.99
N GLU A 202 -5.83 -19.34 -7.91
CA GLU A 202 -4.51 -19.50 -7.32
C GLU A 202 -4.58 -19.76 -5.82
N PRO A 203 -3.65 -20.55 -5.25
CA PRO A 203 -3.63 -20.82 -3.83
C PRO A 203 -3.21 -19.58 -3.02
N PHE A 204 -3.79 -19.42 -1.84
CA PHE A 204 -3.49 -18.31 -0.94
C PHE A 204 -3.67 -18.66 0.54
N ASP A 205 -2.99 -17.91 1.40
CA ASP A 205 -3.30 -17.83 2.82
C ASP A 205 -4.22 -16.63 3.07
N LYS A 206 -5.11 -16.75 4.06
CA LYS A 206 -6.01 -15.67 4.48
C LYS A 206 -5.98 -15.53 6.00
N ASP A 207 -5.78 -14.31 6.49
CA ASP A 207 -5.78 -14.01 7.91
C ASP A 207 -6.82 -12.93 8.24
N PRO A 208 -7.58 -13.13 9.34
CA PRO A 208 -8.46 -12.09 9.84
C PRO A 208 -7.64 -10.97 10.49
N CYS A 209 -8.13 -9.73 10.41
CA CYS A 209 -7.48 -8.55 10.99
C CYS A 209 -8.38 -7.78 11.96
N VAL A 210 -7.78 -6.95 12.81
CA VAL A 210 -8.49 -5.94 13.58
C VAL A 210 -8.64 -4.69 12.72
N PRO A 211 -9.86 -4.28 12.37
CA PRO A 211 -10.09 -3.11 11.53
C PRO A 211 -9.84 -1.82 12.31
N TRP A 212 -9.55 -0.73 11.59
CA TRP A 212 -9.34 0.59 12.15
C TRP A 212 -9.66 1.70 11.13
N LEU A 213 -9.87 2.93 11.65
CA LEU A 213 -9.94 4.14 10.85
C LEU A 213 -8.96 5.16 11.41
N TRP A 214 -7.99 5.60 10.63
CA TRP A 214 -7.18 6.75 10.96
C TRP A 214 -7.99 8.03 10.79
N PHE A 215 -7.68 9.06 11.56
CA PHE A 215 -8.33 10.36 11.44
C PHE A 215 -7.38 11.49 11.80
N ARG A 216 -7.71 12.70 11.33
CA ARG A 216 -6.98 13.91 11.65
C ARG A 216 -7.89 14.89 12.38
N MET A 217 -7.31 15.60 13.36
CA MET A 217 -7.96 16.74 14.01
C MET A 217 -7.31 18.03 13.52
N GLY A 218 -8.11 19.06 13.33
CA GLY A 218 -7.68 20.42 13.02
C GLY A 218 -8.06 21.40 14.13
N GLY A 219 -7.43 22.58 14.11
CA GLY A 219 -7.68 23.61 15.14
C GLY A 219 -7.14 23.25 16.51
N VAL A 220 -6.11 22.42 16.58
CA VAL A 220 -5.39 22.11 17.82
C VAL A 220 -4.51 23.30 18.21
N GLU A 221 -4.67 23.84 19.41
CA GLU A 221 -4.01 25.09 19.90
C GLU A 221 -2.57 24.74 20.18
N SER A 222 -1.76 24.23 20.12
CA SER A 222 -0.39 23.82 20.45
C SER A 222 -0.23 22.31 20.32
N PRO A 223 -0.05 21.82 19.08
CA PRO A 223 0.12 20.38 18.86
C PRO A 223 1.26 19.75 19.68
N ASP A 224 2.39 20.45 19.88
CA ASP A 224 3.50 19.95 20.68
C ASP A 224 3.15 19.72 22.14
N ASP A 225 2.47 20.70 22.76
CA ASP A 225 2.02 20.58 24.16
C ASP A 225 0.96 19.49 24.29
N ALA A 226 0.05 19.42 23.32
CA ALA A 226 -0.99 18.41 23.28
C ALA A 226 -0.42 16.98 23.15
N ILE A 227 0.56 16.76 22.27
CA ILE A 227 1.25 15.47 22.11
C ILE A 227 1.97 15.11 23.42
N THR A 228 2.62 16.07 24.06
CA THR A 228 3.30 15.88 25.35
C THR A 228 2.33 15.52 26.46
N ALA A 229 1.23 16.24 26.59
CA ALA A 229 0.21 16.03 27.63
C ALA A 229 -0.53 14.68 27.44
N ALA A 230 -0.69 14.21 26.24
CA ALA A 230 -1.36 12.95 25.90
C ALA A 230 -0.44 11.71 25.96
N ALA A 231 0.86 11.89 26.09
CA ALA A 231 1.81 10.78 26.07
C ALA A 231 1.47 9.70 27.10
N GLY A 232 1.34 8.46 26.65
CA GLY A 232 0.99 7.29 27.48
C GLY A 232 -0.49 7.16 27.85
N LYS A 233 -1.35 8.14 27.53
CA LYS A 233 -2.77 8.15 27.92
C LYS A 233 -3.70 7.66 26.81
N PHE A 234 -3.30 7.83 25.55
CA PHE A 234 -4.10 7.49 24.38
C PHE A 234 -3.44 6.38 23.60
N PHE A 235 -4.22 5.50 22.99
CA PHE A 235 -3.74 4.39 22.17
C PHE A 235 -2.61 3.57 22.83
N PRO A 236 -2.86 2.90 23.98
CA PRO A 236 -1.81 2.22 24.76
C PRO A 236 -1.00 1.19 23.95
N SER A 237 -1.64 0.48 23.02
CA SER A 237 -0.97 -0.48 22.12
C SER A 237 0.09 0.16 21.21
N LEU A 238 0.03 1.49 21.05
CA LEU A 238 0.87 2.28 20.17
C LEU A 238 1.83 3.22 20.93
N GLY A 239 2.00 2.97 22.21
CA GLY A 239 2.82 3.83 23.07
C GLY A 239 2.12 5.11 23.51
N GLY A 240 0.79 5.19 23.31
CA GLY A 240 -0.05 6.26 23.85
C GLY A 240 0.14 7.61 23.20
N ARG A 241 0.45 7.66 21.90
CA ARG A 241 0.76 8.91 21.19
C ARG A 241 -0.10 9.10 19.95
N PHE A 242 -0.42 10.35 19.67
CA PHE A 242 -0.78 10.83 18.34
C PHE A 242 0.35 11.71 17.79
N PHE A 243 0.26 12.14 16.54
CA PHE A 243 1.38 12.70 15.82
C PHE A 243 1.06 14.05 15.19
N HIS A 244 2.09 14.82 14.89
CA HIS A 244 2.00 15.88 13.91
C HIS A 244 1.58 15.33 12.53
N THR A 245 0.97 16.19 11.75
CA THR A 245 0.75 15.98 10.31
C THR A 245 0.96 17.29 9.57
N ILE A 246 1.03 17.23 8.26
CA ILE A 246 1.22 18.43 7.45
C ILE A 246 0.03 19.38 7.61
N GLY A 247 0.34 20.65 7.85
CA GLY A 247 -0.59 21.76 8.09
C GLY A 247 -0.67 22.18 9.55
N ASP A 248 -0.72 23.51 9.75
CA ASP A 248 -0.72 24.13 11.07
C ASP A 248 -1.94 23.74 11.90
N GLY A 249 -1.72 23.49 13.19
CA GLY A 249 -2.79 23.13 14.13
C GLY A 249 -3.44 21.77 13.82
N ARG A 250 -2.79 20.89 13.07
CA ARG A 250 -3.30 19.55 12.72
C ARG A 250 -2.54 18.45 13.45
N THR A 251 -3.27 17.41 13.81
CA THR A 251 -2.69 16.18 14.40
C THR A 251 -3.28 14.94 13.76
N LEU A 252 -2.49 13.87 13.71
CA LEU A 252 -2.84 12.57 13.15
C LEU A 252 -3.07 11.57 14.28
N MET A 253 -4.24 10.93 14.30
CA MET A 253 -4.61 9.84 15.19
C MET A 253 -4.50 8.52 14.41
N PRO A 254 -3.36 7.79 14.54
CA PRO A 254 -3.18 6.52 13.87
C PRO A 254 -4.05 5.45 14.51
N TRP A 255 -4.48 4.50 13.70
CA TRP A 255 -5.32 3.35 14.10
C TRP A 255 -6.65 3.70 14.77
N GLY A 256 -6.99 5.00 14.89
CA GLY A 256 -8.25 5.47 15.47
C GLY A 256 -8.51 4.84 16.82
N ALA A 257 -9.66 4.25 17.00
CA ALA A 257 -10.07 3.57 18.23
C ALA A 257 -9.82 2.05 18.18
N SER A 258 -8.79 1.58 17.47
CA SER A 258 -8.53 0.13 17.27
C SER A 258 -8.36 -0.65 18.59
N ASP A 259 -7.84 -0.01 19.64
CA ASP A 259 -7.74 -0.63 20.96
C ASP A 259 -9.11 -0.95 21.60
N ALA A 260 -10.16 -0.26 21.17
CA ALA A 260 -11.54 -0.52 21.57
C ALA A 260 -12.22 -1.57 20.67
N VAL A 261 -11.73 -1.79 19.47
CA VAL A 261 -12.21 -2.83 18.56
C VAL A 261 -11.58 -4.16 18.95
N ARG A 262 -12.34 -4.99 19.66
CA ARG A 262 -11.85 -6.31 20.14
C ARG A 262 -12.15 -7.47 19.21
N ARG A 263 -12.78 -7.20 18.07
CA ARG A 263 -13.18 -8.21 17.09
C ARG A 263 -12.20 -8.22 15.91
N ARG A 264 -11.74 -9.40 15.53
CA ARG A 264 -11.08 -9.62 14.23
C ARG A 264 -12.16 -9.93 13.20
N ILE A 265 -11.98 -9.42 12.00
CA ILE A 265 -12.90 -9.60 10.88
C ILE A 265 -12.26 -10.34 9.72
N ASP A 266 -13.06 -11.03 8.95
CA ASP A 266 -12.73 -11.47 7.59
C ASP A 266 -12.90 -10.28 6.63
N SER A 267 -11.80 -9.75 6.13
CA SER A 267 -11.79 -8.60 5.22
C SER A 267 -12.33 -8.90 3.81
N THR A 268 -12.78 -10.12 3.57
CA THR A 268 -13.44 -10.54 2.33
C THR A 268 -14.94 -10.74 2.49
N ASP A 269 -15.46 -10.54 3.71
CA ASP A 269 -16.88 -10.64 4.02
C ASP A 269 -17.49 -9.22 4.10
N PRO A 270 -18.42 -8.87 3.18
CA PRO A 270 -19.01 -7.54 3.15
C PRO A 270 -19.85 -7.21 4.39
N GLU A 271 -20.45 -8.20 5.07
CA GLU A 271 -21.19 -7.98 6.31
C GLU A 271 -20.25 -7.59 7.46
N GLU A 272 -19.10 -8.28 7.56
CA GLU A 272 -18.08 -7.96 8.56
C GLU A 272 -17.42 -6.61 8.27
N LEU A 273 -17.17 -6.29 7.00
CA LEU A 273 -16.67 -4.98 6.58
C LEU A 273 -17.67 -3.87 6.91
N THR A 274 -18.96 -4.07 6.63
CA THR A 274 -20.02 -3.09 6.93
C THR A 274 -20.12 -2.82 8.42
N TRP A 275 -20.12 -3.90 9.23
CA TRP A 275 -20.07 -3.75 10.69
C TRP A 275 -18.86 -2.93 11.15
N ALA A 276 -17.68 -3.22 10.59
CA ALA A 276 -16.44 -2.54 10.97
C ALA A 276 -16.45 -1.06 10.58
N GLU A 277 -16.96 -0.71 9.40
CA GLU A 277 -17.11 0.70 8.96
C GLU A 277 -17.97 1.51 9.95
N ILE A 278 -19.09 0.95 10.38
CA ILE A 278 -20.02 1.62 11.30
C ILE A 278 -19.40 1.71 12.70
N GLU A 279 -18.90 0.60 13.22
CA GLU A 279 -18.39 0.53 14.59
C GLU A 279 -17.11 1.33 14.77
N CYS A 280 -16.14 1.22 13.86
CA CYS A 280 -14.91 2.01 13.93
C CYS A 280 -15.19 3.51 13.89
N ARG A 281 -16.13 3.97 13.05
CA ARG A 281 -16.50 5.39 12.99
C ARG A 281 -17.16 5.88 14.27
N ARG A 282 -18.04 5.05 14.87
CA ARG A 282 -18.67 5.32 16.17
C ARG A 282 -17.61 5.45 17.28
N LEU A 283 -16.61 4.58 17.26
CA LEU A 283 -15.51 4.60 18.24
C LEU A 283 -14.58 5.79 18.02
N VAL A 284 -14.28 6.17 16.78
CA VAL A 284 -13.52 7.39 16.46
C VAL A 284 -14.22 8.62 17.04
N MET A 285 -15.52 8.77 16.88
CA MET A 285 -16.24 9.93 17.43
C MET A 285 -16.22 9.97 18.96
N LYS A 286 -16.30 8.82 19.64
CA LYS A 286 -16.09 8.76 21.08
C LYS A 286 -14.68 9.20 21.49
N GLU A 287 -13.67 8.83 20.73
CA GLU A 287 -12.31 9.26 20.99
C GLU A 287 -12.11 10.76 20.72
N VAL A 288 -12.78 11.33 19.73
CA VAL A 288 -12.82 12.78 19.48
C VAL A 288 -13.38 13.53 20.69
N ASP A 289 -14.49 13.06 21.25
CA ASP A 289 -15.09 13.70 22.44
C ASP A 289 -14.16 13.60 23.65
N ARG A 290 -13.48 12.48 23.82
CA ARG A 290 -12.48 12.28 24.86
C ARG A 290 -11.26 13.19 24.68
N LEU A 291 -10.73 13.33 23.47
CA LEU A 291 -9.63 14.25 23.16
C LEU A 291 -10.00 15.70 23.55
N ARG A 292 -11.21 16.16 23.19
CA ARG A 292 -11.69 17.51 23.51
C ARG A 292 -11.81 17.77 25.01
N THR A 293 -12.11 16.74 25.81
CA THR A 293 -12.29 16.88 27.25
C THR A 293 -11.02 16.68 28.07
N GLU A 294 -10.12 15.80 27.63
CA GLU A 294 -8.98 15.33 28.41
C GLU A 294 -7.64 15.92 27.99
N VAL A 295 -7.51 16.42 26.74
CA VAL A 295 -6.22 16.89 26.22
C VAL A 295 -6.21 18.40 26.08
N PRO A 296 -5.23 19.09 26.70
CA PRO A 296 -5.05 20.53 26.49
C PRO A 296 -4.89 20.86 25.00
N GLY A 297 -5.49 21.97 24.56
CA GLY A 297 -5.45 22.40 23.16
C GLY A 297 -6.50 21.78 22.24
N PHE A 298 -7.24 20.74 22.70
CA PHE A 298 -8.28 20.09 21.87
C PHE A 298 -9.69 20.61 22.11
N LYS A 299 -9.92 21.48 23.11
CA LYS A 299 -11.28 21.93 23.46
C LYS A 299 -12.10 22.44 22.27
N ASN A 300 -11.47 23.20 21.38
CA ASN A 300 -12.09 23.79 20.19
C ASN A 300 -11.70 23.06 18.90
N ALA A 301 -10.90 21.97 19.00
CA ALA A 301 -10.47 21.22 17.85
C ALA A 301 -11.66 20.52 17.16
N TYR A 302 -11.56 20.37 15.86
CA TYR A 302 -12.57 19.73 15.01
C TYR A 302 -11.99 18.54 14.26
N VAL A 303 -12.85 17.62 13.86
CA VAL A 303 -12.45 16.52 12.94
C VAL A 303 -12.14 17.15 11.59
N ASN A 304 -10.88 17.06 11.16
CA ASN A 304 -10.47 17.49 9.82
C ASN A 304 -10.97 16.48 8.78
N ASP A 305 -10.63 15.22 9.00
CA ASP A 305 -11.12 14.11 8.20
C ASP A 305 -11.00 12.78 8.97
N ILE A 306 -11.78 11.80 8.55
CA ILE A 306 -11.68 10.39 8.95
C ILE A 306 -11.41 9.58 7.68
N ALA A 307 -10.53 8.60 7.74
CA ALA A 307 -10.30 7.68 6.65
C ALA A 307 -11.64 7.20 6.08
N TRP A 308 -11.85 7.39 4.79
CA TRP A 308 -13.06 6.91 4.11
C TRP A 308 -12.91 5.46 3.63
N GLN A 309 -11.69 4.92 3.69
CA GLN A 309 -11.37 3.53 3.43
C GLN A 309 -10.93 2.85 4.72
N LEU A 310 -11.62 1.76 5.08
CA LEU A 310 -11.31 0.99 6.28
C LEU A 310 -9.89 0.46 6.26
N GLY A 311 -9.21 0.55 7.39
CA GLY A 311 -7.86 0.04 7.58
C GLY A 311 -7.84 -1.47 7.68
N ILE A 312 -7.63 -2.11 6.55
CA ILE A 312 -7.42 -3.55 6.40
C ILE A 312 -5.95 -3.79 6.09
N TYR A 313 -5.25 -4.49 6.98
CA TYR A 313 -3.83 -4.75 6.84
C TYR A 313 -3.49 -6.24 6.64
N GLU A 314 -4.41 -7.14 6.89
CA GLU A 314 -4.32 -8.57 6.61
C GLU A 314 -5.57 -9.02 5.83
N SER A 315 -5.35 -9.81 4.78
CA SER A 315 -6.36 -10.39 3.92
C SER A 315 -5.77 -11.64 3.24
N ARG A 316 -6.01 -11.84 1.93
CA ARG A 316 -5.36 -12.90 1.18
C ARG A 316 -3.90 -12.52 0.88
N ARG A 317 -3.01 -13.50 0.96
CA ARG A 317 -1.63 -13.47 0.48
C ARG A 317 -1.42 -14.65 -0.46
N LEU A 318 -0.85 -14.37 -1.62
CA LEU A 318 -0.54 -15.39 -2.61
C LEU A 318 0.33 -16.52 -1.99
N ARG A 319 0.07 -17.76 -2.37
CA ARG A 319 1.04 -18.85 -2.32
C ARG A 319 1.59 -19.05 -3.72
N GLY A 320 2.62 -18.28 -4.04
CA GLY A 320 3.25 -18.27 -5.34
C GLY A 320 4.50 -19.12 -5.41
N ARG A 321 5.25 -18.98 -6.49
CA ARG A 321 6.46 -19.79 -6.79
C ARG A 321 7.58 -19.67 -5.74
N HIS A 322 7.53 -18.68 -4.87
CA HIS A 322 8.38 -18.56 -3.69
C HIS A 322 7.60 -17.92 -2.56
N LEU A 323 7.55 -18.57 -1.42
CA LEU A 323 7.01 -17.99 -0.18
C LEU A 323 8.17 -17.40 0.62
N LEU A 324 8.33 -16.06 0.58
CA LEU A 324 9.36 -15.38 1.36
C LEU A 324 9.04 -15.47 2.86
N VAL A 325 9.93 -16.09 3.62
CA VAL A 325 9.71 -16.41 5.04
C VAL A 325 10.67 -15.66 5.98
N LYS A 326 10.29 -15.56 7.25
CA LYS A 326 11.06 -14.88 8.31
C LYS A 326 12.54 -15.24 8.33
N ASN A 327 12.87 -16.51 8.12
CA ASN A 327 14.25 -16.99 8.20
C ASN A 327 15.13 -16.52 7.04
N GLU A 328 14.55 -15.98 5.99
CA GLU A 328 15.24 -15.38 4.83
C GLU A 328 15.54 -13.87 5.01
N ARG A 329 15.34 -13.34 6.22
CA ARG A 329 15.78 -11.97 6.52
C ARG A 329 17.27 -11.80 6.27
N ASN A 330 17.65 -10.64 5.75
CA ASN A 330 19.01 -10.28 5.36
C ASN A 330 19.63 -11.17 4.25
N GLN A 331 18.87 -12.14 3.72
CA GLN A 331 19.31 -12.97 2.61
C GLN A 331 19.18 -12.21 1.29
N ALA A 332 20.14 -12.41 0.39
CA ALA A 332 20.04 -11.97 -1.00
C ALA A 332 19.57 -13.12 -1.89
N PHE A 333 18.86 -12.76 -2.96
CA PHE A 333 18.42 -13.70 -4.01
C PHE A 333 18.93 -13.22 -5.36
N ASP A 334 19.27 -14.15 -6.24
CA ASP A 334 19.71 -13.82 -7.61
C ASP A 334 18.61 -13.06 -8.39
N ASP A 335 17.35 -13.29 -8.03
CA ASP A 335 16.17 -12.65 -8.59
C ASP A 335 15.56 -11.54 -7.69
N THR A 336 16.35 -10.90 -6.83
CA THR A 336 15.90 -9.76 -6.02
C THR A 336 15.41 -8.61 -6.90
N ILE A 337 14.17 -8.13 -6.66
CA ILE A 337 13.55 -7.04 -7.44
C ILE A 337 13.11 -5.85 -6.60
N ALA A 338 13.08 -5.99 -5.29
CA ALA A 338 12.76 -4.94 -4.34
C ALA A 338 13.38 -5.25 -2.99
N CYS A 339 13.54 -4.21 -2.17
CA CYS A 339 14.02 -4.32 -0.80
C CYS A 339 13.11 -3.55 0.14
N THR A 340 13.09 -3.94 1.42
CA THR A 340 12.48 -3.17 2.48
C THR A 340 13.21 -3.40 3.81
N GLY A 341 13.37 -2.36 4.61
CA GLY A 341 13.74 -2.50 6.01
C GLY A 341 12.55 -2.97 6.85
N ASN A 342 12.83 -3.48 8.03
CA ASN A 342 11.80 -3.72 9.03
C ASN A 342 11.55 -2.42 9.82
N TRP A 343 10.35 -1.83 9.70
CA TRP A 343 10.03 -0.56 10.33
C TRP A 343 10.01 -0.58 11.87
N THR A 344 9.96 -1.79 12.48
CA THR A 344 10.02 -1.96 13.94
C THR A 344 11.34 -2.52 14.44
N ARG A 345 12.29 -2.86 13.55
CA ARG A 345 13.59 -3.44 13.91
C ARG A 345 14.70 -2.88 13.03
N TYR A 346 15.70 -2.31 13.67
CA TYR A 346 16.84 -1.71 13.00
C TYR A 346 17.77 -2.80 12.46
N GLY A 347 18.26 -2.64 11.23
CA GLY A 347 19.18 -3.57 10.57
C GLY A 347 18.56 -4.87 10.05
N GLU A 348 17.28 -5.10 10.22
CA GLU A 348 16.58 -6.19 9.54
C GLU A 348 16.05 -5.74 8.18
N VAL A 349 16.43 -6.47 7.14
CA VAL A 349 16.06 -6.20 5.74
C VAL A 349 15.45 -7.45 5.13
N TYR A 350 14.41 -7.25 4.33
CA TYR A 350 13.90 -8.27 3.42
C TYR A 350 14.17 -7.86 1.99
N ARG A 351 14.84 -8.74 1.22
CA ARG A 351 14.97 -8.64 -0.21
C ARG A 351 13.88 -9.50 -0.83
N ILE A 352 13.10 -8.93 -1.71
CA ILE A 352 11.92 -9.58 -2.29
C ILE A 352 12.35 -10.19 -3.63
N PRO A 353 12.32 -11.52 -3.77
CA PRO A 353 12.65 -12.17 -5.04
C PRO A 353 11.48 -12.03 -6.02
N TYR A 354 11.77 -11.98 -7.31
CA TYR A 354 10.76 -11.90 -8.37
C TYR A 354 9.72 -13.02 -8.28
N ARG A 355 10.17 -14.22 -7.96
CA ARG A 355 9.32 -15.40 -7.78
C ARG A 355 8.22 -15.23 -6.72
N ALA A 356 8.38 -14.31 -5.74
CA ALA A 356 7.35 -14.01 -4.76
C ALA A 356 6.15 -13.22 -5.33
N LEU A 357 6.29 -12.68 -6.55
CA LEU A 357 5.25 -11.97 -7.27
C LEU A 357 4.49 -12.88 -8.26
N LEU A 358 4.98 -14.09 -8.48
CA LEU A 358 4.46 -14.99 -9.52
C LEU A 358 3.52 -16.05 -8.93
N PRO A 359 2.30 -16.16 -9.46
CA PRO A 359 1.42 -17.27 -9.15
C PRO A 359 1.97 -18.61 -9.68
N GLU A 360 1.44 -19.71 -9.19
CA GLU A 360 1.91 -21.05 -9.58
C GLU A 360 1.50 -21.42 -11.00
N ARG A 361 0.27 -21.12 -11.39
CA ARG A 361 -0.36 -21.60 -12.64
C ARG A 361 -0.52 -20.50 -13.68
N THR A 362 -1.11 -19.38 -13.29
CA THR A 362 -1.50 -18.33 -14.24
C THR A 362 -0.29 -17.65 -14.86
N LYS A 363 -0.15 -17.82 -16.19
CA LYS A 363 1.07 -17.52 -16.94
C LYS A 363 1.36 -16.03 -17.14
N ASN A 364 0.31 -15.23 -17.30
CA ASN A 364 0.39 -13.78 -17.60
C ASN A 364 -0.15 -12.89 -16.46
N LEU A 365 -0.19 -13.42 -15.24
CA LEU A 365 -0.53 -12.69 -14.02
C LEU A 365 0.71 -12.44 -13.18
N ILE A 366 0.86 -11.20 -12.71
CA ILE A 366 1.85 -10.79 -11.70
C ILE A 366 1.09 -10.18 -10.53
N VAL A 367 1.50 -10.48 -9.31
CA VAL A 367 0.89 -9.94 -8.08
C VAL A 367 1.85 -8.93 -7.44
N ALA A 368 1.37 -7.77 -7.03
CA ALA A 368 2.21 -6.77 -6.38
C ALA A 368 1.52 -6.08 -5.20
N GLY A 369 2.32 -5.54 -4.29
CA GLY A 369 1.84 -4.86 -3.11
C GLY A 369 1.59 -5.77 -1.92
N ARG A 370 0.54 -5.48 -1.14
CA ARG A 370 0.27 -6.13 0.14
C ARG A 370 0.07 -7.65 0.05
N CYS A 371 -0.45 -8.15 -1.06
CA CYS A 371 -0.91 -9.53 -1.22
C CYS A 371 0.11 -10.48 -1.89
N ILE A 372 1.38 -10.09 -2.03
CA ILE A 372 2.45 -10.93 -2.56
C ILE A 372 2.70 -12.18 -1.69
N SER A 373 3.49 -13.12 -2.22
CA SER A 373 3.77 -14.41 -1.57
C SER A 373 4.79 -14.28 -0.45
N VAL A 374 4.30 -14.06 0.77
CA VAL A 374 5.12 -13.91 1.99
C VAL A 374 4.44 -14.55 3.19
N ASP A 375 5.22 -15.01 4.18
CA ASP A 375 4.65 -15.43 5.46
C ASP A 375 4.11 -14.23 6.26
N ARG A 376 3.34 -14.54 7.30
CA ARG A 376 2.69 -13.51 8.13
C ARG A 376 3.69 -12.58 8.84
N VAL A 377 4.91 -13.04 9.11
CA VAL A 377 5.93 -12.23 9.80
C VAL A 377 6.57 -11.25 8.83
N VAL A 378 6.95 -11.71 7.65
CA VAL A 378 7.50 -10.89 6.57
C VAL A 378 6.46 -9.88 6.09
N HIS A 379 5.20 -10.29 6.00
CA HIS A 379 4.08 -9.44 5.61
C HIS A 379 4.02 -8.11 6.38
N LYS A 380 4.38 -8.11 7.68
CA LYS A 380 4.41 -6.88 8.49
C LYS A 380 5.34 -5.80 7.95
N SER A 381 6.38 -6.20 7.21
CA SER A 381 7.31 -5.26 6.58
C SER A 381 6.95 -5.00 5.12
N THR A 382 6.54 -6.03 4.37
CA THR A 382 6.31 -5.93 2.92
C THR A 382 4.99 -5.30 2.53
N LYS A 383 4.00 -5.23 3.45
CA LYS A 383 2.69 -4.61 3.22
C LYS A 383 2.72 -3.08 3.29
N GLU A 384 3.80 -2.50 3.81
CA GLU A 384 3.93 -1.06 3.95
C GLU A 384 4.00 -0.36 2.57
N ILE A 385 3.70 0.93 2.54
CA ILE A 385 3.57 1.68 1.27
C ILE A 385 4.86 1.63 0.43
N PRO A 386 6.08 1.88 0.99
CA PRO A 386 7.29 1.87 0.19
C PRO A 386 7.58 0.53 -0.50
N PRO A 387 7.59 -0.63 0.17
CA PRO A 387 7.78 -1.91 -0.53
C PRO A 387 6.62 -2.28 -1.46
N CYS A 388 5.38 -1.84 -1.18
CA CYS A 388 4.27 -2.01 -2.12
C CYS A 388 4.56 -1.25 -3.43
N MET A 389 5.06 -0.01 -3.37
CA MET A 389 5.45 0.73 -4.56
C MET A 389 6.64 0.09 -5.27
N ALA A 390 7.65 -0.40 -4.54
CA ALA A 390 8.81 -1.06 -5.12
C ALA A 390 8.44 -2.36 -5.86
N THR A 391 7.57 -3.19 -5.26
CA THR A 391 7.07 -4.41 -5.92
C THR A 391 6.15 -4.09 -7.09
N GLY A 392 5.36 -3.01 -7.00
CA GLY A 392 4.55 -2.51 -8.10
C GLY A 392 5.42 -2.10 -9.30
N GLN A 393 6.46 -1.28 -9.06
CA GLN A 393 7.40 -0.89 -10.10
C GLN A 393 8.04 -2.11 -10.77
N ALA A 394 8.46 -3.10 -9.98
CA ALA A 394 9.03 -4.33 -10.50
C ALA A 394 8.05 -5.13 -11.37
N ALA A 395 6.80 -5.24 -10.94
CA ALA A 395 5.74 -5.91 -11.68
C ALA A 395 5.45 -5.22 -13.02
N GLY A 396 5.42 -3.88 -13.03
CA GLY A 396 5.21 -3.09 -14.24
C GLY A 396 6.33 -3.28 -15.26
N VAL A 397 7.59 -3.17 -14.84
CA VAL A 397 8.75 -3.43 -15.72
C VAL A 397 8.75 -4.87 -16.22
N ALA A 398 8.44 -5.84 -15.35
CA ALA A 398 8.39 -7.26 -15.73
C ALA A 398 7.29 -7.55 -16.76
N ALA A 399 6.11 -6.97 -16.62
CA ALA A 399 5.03 -7.10 -17.59
C ALA A 399 5.42 -6.57 -18.97
N ALA A 400 6.06 -5.39 -19.02
CA ALA A 400 6.54 -4.82 -20.28
C ALA A 400 7.62 -5.69 -20.92
N LEU A 401 8.58 -6.21 -20.14
CA LEU A 401 9.61 -7.14 -20.64
C LEU A 401 9.01 -8.42 -21.21
N ALA A 402 8.01 -9.00 -20.53
CA ALA A 402 7.30 -10.18 -21.01
C ALA A 402 6.67 -9.93 -22.39
N LEU A 403 6.03 -8.78 -22.55
CA LEU A 403 5.42 -8.36 -23.82
C LEU A 403 6.42 -8.19 -24.95
N GLU A 404 7.56 -7.51 -24.69
CA GLU A 404 8.63 -7.31 -25.67
C GLU A 404 9.23 -8.62 -26.21
N LYS A 405 9.29 -9.64 -25.36
CA LYS A 405 9.88 -10.93 -25.69
C LYS A 405 8.86 -11.96 -26.17
N GLY A 406 7.56 -11.62 -26.15
CA GLY A 406 6.51 -12.61 -26.41
C GLY A 406 6.52 -13.75 -25.39
N ALA A 407 6.94 -13.47 -24.16
CA ALA A 407 7.11 -14.44 -23.09
C ALA A 407 5.98 -14.34 -22.07
N TYR A 408 5.83 -15.34 -21.24
CA TYR A 408 5.03 -15.28 -20.03
C TYR A 408 5.81 -14.64 -18.86
N ALA A 409 5.11 -14.21 -17.80
CA ALA A 409 5.72 -13.54 -16.65
C ALA A 409 6.93 -14.31 -16.07
N ALA A 410 6.83 -15.63 -15.95
CA ALA A 410 7.90 -16.46 -15.41
C ALA A 410 9.08 -16.72 -16.38
N GLY A 411 8.92 -16.39 -17.64
CA GLY A 411 9.92 -16.65 -18.69
C GLY A 411 10.81 -15.45 -19.05
N ILE A 412 10.72 -14.36 -18.29
CA ILE A 412 11.54 -13.17 -18.55
C ILE A 412 12.98 -13.35 -18.07
N ASP A 413 13.88 -12.59 -18.68
CA ASP A 413 15.27 -12.46 -18.23
C ASP A 413 15.29 -11.55 -16.97
N VAL A 414 15.57 -12.16 -15.82
CA VAL A 414 15.63 -11.46 -14.53
C VAL A 414 16.78 -10.44 -14.49
N ALA A 415 17.90 -10.71 -15.13
CA ALA A 415 19.03 -9.78 -15.19
C ALA A 415 18.65 -8.50 -15.96
N ALA A 416 17.90 -8.66 -17.06
CA ALA A 416 17.33 -7.54 -17.81
C ALA A 416 16.31 -6.76 -16.98
N LEU A 417 15.44 -7.45 -16.22
CA LEU A 417 14.51 -6.83 -15.28
C LEU A 417 15.26 -6.00 -14.24
N GLN A 418 16.22 -6.57 -13.55
CA GLN A 418 17.02 -5.89 -12.53
C GLN A 418 17.78 -4.70 -13.10
N LYS A 419 18.33 -4.82 -14.32
CA LYS A 419 18.99 -3.69 -14.97
C LYS A 419 18.02 -2.53 -15.19
N ARG A 420 16.84 -2.77 -15.78
CA ARG A 420 15.85 -1.71 -16.00
C ARG A 420 15.34 -1.09 -14.69
N LEU A 421 15.18 -1.89 -13.65
CA LEU A 421 14.80 -1.38 -12.34
C LEU A 421 15.86 -0.41 -11.78
N ARG A 422 17.14 -0.77 -11.87
CA ARG A 422 18.24 0.13 -11.45
C ARG A 422 18.30 1.39 -12.31
N ASP A 423 18.13 1.26 -13.63
CA ASP A 423 18.09 2.41 -14.57
C ASP A 423 16.92 3.38 -14.22
N GLN A 424 15.86 2.88 -13.58
CA GLN A 424 14.73 3.67 -13.06
C GLN A 424 14.86 4.02 -11.57
N GLY A 425 16.06 3.94 -11.00
CA GLY A 425 16.35 4.35 -9.64
C GLY A 425 15.93 3.37 -8.53
N ALA A 426 15.49 2.16 -8.86
CA ALA A 426 15.16 1.15 -7.86
C ALA A 426 16.43 0.64 -7.14
N ILE A 427 16.32 0.41 -5.83
CA ILE A 427 17.39 -0.15 -4.99
C ILE A 427 17.12 -1.64 -4.79
N LEU A 428 18.09 -2.47 -5.14
CA LEU A 428 17.95 -3.94 -5.11
C LEU A 428 18.94 -4.63 -4.16
N THR A 429 19.77 -3.86 -3.42
CA THR A 429 20.85 -4.39 -2.59
C THR A 429 20.75 -3.95 -1.14
#